data_236abdf6d792279b1a690e7474e49878
#
_entry.id   236abdf6d792279b1a690e7474e49878
#
_cell.length_a   1.000
_cell.length_b   1.000
_cell.length_c   1.000
_cell.angle_alpha   90.00
_cell.angle_beta   90.00
_cell.angle_gamma   90.00
#
_symmetry.space_group_name_H-M   'P 1'
#
loop_
_entity.id
_entity.type
_entity.pdbx_description
1 polymer ?
#
loop_
_entity_poly.entity_id
_entity_poly.type
_entity_poly.pdbx_seq_one_letter_code
_entity_poly.pdbx_strand_id
1 'polypeptide(L)'
;MDVIGDLSMDNYIFQYYQKIQDGSISVGKWIGLLFSYIVKGLEEKEFTFNQKKANNAISWIEEHCFHVEGVLAPGNLKLELWQKALISVMFGICDNDTGNRRFREVVLVVARKNGKSLLASAIANYIFQVDGGFGCRVYNVAPKLEQADIIYNNTWAMIQLDPEYIQKKESVSEERKHTHNKVDADETLVKKRMSDLFIPATNSTMKKSVQTQKNLMDSILH
;
A
#
# COMPACT_ATOMS: atom_id res chain seq x y z
N MET A 1 -9.49 -33.50 -5.88
CA MET A 1 -8.22 -32.76 -5.68
C MET A 1 -8.56 -31.58 -4.83
N ASP A 2 -8.16 -31.62 -3.57
CA ASP A 2 -8.54 -30.61 -2.58
C ASP A 2 -7.90 -29.27 -2.93
N VAL A 3 -8.72 -28.31 -3.32
CA VAL A 3 -8.32 -26.90 -3.59
C VAL A 3 -7.70 -26.27 -2.34
N ILE A 4 -7.97 -26.82 -1.16
CA ILE A 4 -7.41 -26.42 0.14
C ILE A 4 -5.93 -26.84 0.28
N GLY A 5 -5.48 -27.91 -0.39
CA GLY A 5 -4.10 -28.42 -0.29
C GLY A 5 -3.05 -27.56 -0.98
N ASP A 6 -3.44 -26.66 -1.90
CA ASP A 6 -2.53 -25.80 -2.65
C ASP A 6 -2.50 -24.34 -2.12
N LEU A 7 -3.37 -24.03 -1.16
CA LEU A 7 -3.36 -22.76 -0.41
C LEU A 7 -2.43 -22.93 0.79
N SER A 8 -1.14 -22.84 0.51
CA SER A 8 -0.04 -23.08 1.45
C SER A 8 -0.20 -22.33 2.78
N MET A 9 0.45 -22.84 3.84
CA MET A 9 0.55 -22.18 5.16
C MET A 9 1.03 -20.71 5.09
N ASP A 10 1.52 -20.25 3.95
CA ASP A 10 1.99 -18.89 3.70
C ASP A 10 0.88 -17.90 3.30
N ASN A 11 -0.39 -18.36 3.23
CA ASN A 11 -1.51 -17.47 2.92
C ASN A 11 -2.04 -16.79 4.17
N TYR A 12 -1.74 -15.49 4.32
CA TYR A 12 -2.14 -14.70 5.49
C TYR A 12 -3.65 -14.54 5.66
N ILE A 13 -4.46 -14.67 4.60
CA ILE A 13 -5.93 -14.67 4.68
C ILE A 13 -6.39 -15.89 5.48
N PHE A 14 -5.90 -17.08 5.14
CA PHE A 14 -6.26 -18.31 5.84
C PHE A 14 -5.69 -18.35 7.25
N GLN A 15 -4.44 -17.93 7.46
CA GLN A 15 -3.85 -17.86 8.80
C GLN A 15 -4.68 -16.97 9.73
N TYR A 16 -5.11 -15.81 9.23
CA TYR A 16 -5.91 -14.88 10.03
C TYR A 16 -7.31 -15.43 10.27
N TYR A 17 -7.95 -15.99 9.22
CA TYR A 17 -9.26 -16.63 9.33
C TYR A 17 -9.26 -17.80 10.33
N GLN A 18 -8.27 -18.70 10.28
CA GLN A 18 -8.14 -19.80 11.23
C GLN A 18 -8.05 -19.29 12.67
N LYS A 19 -7.27 -18.25 12.94
CA LYS A 19 -7.16 -17.66 14.29
C LYS A 19 -8.44 -16.95 14.75
N ILE A 20 -9.30 -16.52 13.83
CA ILE A 20 -10.63 -16.04 14.16
C ILE A 20 -11.54 -17.22 14.52
N GLN A 21 -11.48 -18.33 13.77
CA GLN A 21 -12.34 -19.49 13.98
C GLN A 21 -11.99 -20.26 15.25
N ASP A 22 -10.72 -20.39 15.59
CA ASP A 22 -10.27 -21.06 16.83
C ASP A 22 -10.35 -20.19 18.08
N GLY A 23 -10.75 -18.91 17.93
CA GLY A 23 -10.90 -17.96 19.03
C GLY A 23 -9.58 -17.35 19.54
N SER A 24 -8.44 -17.65 18.92
CA SER A 24 -7.13 -17.09 19.28
C SER A 24 -7.08 -15.58 19.07
N ILE A 25 -7.89 -15.06 18.13
CA ILE A 25 -8.05 -13.64 17.87
C ILE A 25 -9.52 -13.26 17.95
N SER A 26 -9.85 -12.35 18.87
CA SER A 26 -11.19 -11.77 18.96
C SER A 26 -11.35 -10.62 17.98
N VAL A 27 -12.37 -10.67 17.13
CA VAL A 27 -12.66 -9.65 16.12
C VAL A 27 -14.11 -9.19 16.20
N GLY A 28 -14.39 -7.99 15.70
CA GLY A 28 -15.76 -7.52 15.54
C GLY A 28 -16.53 -8.34 14.48
N LYS A 29 -17.86 -8.40 14.60
CA LYS A 29 -18.76 -9.15 13.72
C LYS A 29 -18.45 -8.99 12.22
N TRP A 30 -18.20 -7.76 11.78
CA TRP A 30 -17.97 -7.46 10.37
C TRP A 30 -16.66 -8.05 9.83
N ILE A 31 -15.62 -8.12 10.65
CA ILE A 31 -14.35 -8.74 10.27
C ILE A 31 -14.54 -10.26 10.10
N GLY A 32 -15.22 -10.89 11.05
CA GLY A 32 -15.54 -12.32 10.93
C GLY A 32 -16.33 -12.65 9.68
N LEU A 33 -17.38 -11.87 9.38
CA LEU A 33 -18.20 -12.04 8.17
C LEU A 33 -17.39 -11.78 6.89
N LEU A 34 -16.54 -10.77 6.85
CA LEU A 34 -15.69 -10.46 5.71
C LEU A 34 -14.76 -11.63 5.37
N PHE A 35 -14.01 -12.14 6.35
CA PHE A 35 -13.08 -13.24 6.11
C PHE A 35 -13.80 -14.56 5.79
N SER A 36 -14.96 -14.81 6.39
CA SER A 36 -15.82 -15.95 6.01
C SER A 36 -16.29 -15.85 4.54
N TYR A 37 -16.70 -14.66 4.10
CA TYR A 37 -17.09 -14.42 2.70
C TYR A 37 -15.92 -14.63 1.73
N ILE A 38 -14.73 -14.10 2.09
CA ILE A 38 -13.54 -14.22 1.24
C ILE A 38 -13.12 -15.69 1.10
N VAL A 39 -13.03 -16.43 2.21
CA VAL A 39 -12.65 -17.85 2.18
C VAL A 39 -13.65 -18.67 1.38
N LYS A 40 -14.95 -18.47 1.63
CA LYS A 40 -16.01 -19.15 0.88
C LYS A 40 -15.94 -18.82 -0.63
N GLY A 41 -15.74 -17.56 -1.01
CA GLY A 41 -15.63 -17.17 -2.42
C GLY A 41 -14.41 -17.78 -3.13
N LEU A 42 -13.29 -17.98 -2.39
CA LEU A 42 -12.13 -18.71 -2.90
C LEU A 42 -12.42 -20.21 -3.08
N GLU A 43 -13.10 -20.85 -2.13
CA GLU A 43 -13.53 -22.26 -2.21
C GLU A 43 -14.51 -22.50 -3.36
N GLU A 44 -15.48 -21.60 -3.53
CA GLU A 44 -16.48 -21.65 -4.61
C GLU A 44 -15.94 -21.14 -5.95
N LYS A 45 -14.68 -20.67 -6.00
CA LYS A 45 -14.04 -20.10 -7.19
C LYS A 45 -14.78 -18.90 -7.77
N GLU A 46 -15.44 -18.12 -6.92
CA GLU A 46 -16.05 -16.83 -7.34
C GLU A 46 -14.98 -15.84 -7.80
N PHE A 47 -13.80 -15.92 -7.20
CA PHE A 47 -12.60 -15.17 -7.54
C PHE A 47 -11.34 -16.00 -7.24
N THR A 48 -10.19 -15.55 -7.74
CA THR A 48 -8.90 -16.23 -7.54
C THR A 48 -8.01 -15.48 -6.58
N PHE A 49 -7.06 -16.19 -5.96
CA PHE A 49 -6.01 -15.59 -5.14
C PHE A 49 -4.66 -15.67 -5.84
N ASN A 50 -4.05 -14.53 -6.06
CA ASN A 50 -2.70 -14.41 -6.60
C ASN A 50 -1.70 -14.19 -5.45
N GLN A 51 -1.12 -15.30 -4.97
CA GLN A 51 -0.14 -15.31 -3.88
C GLN A 51 1.05 -14.39 -4.16
N LYS A 52 1.54 -14.38 -5.41
CA LYS A 52 2.70 -13.54 -5.79
C LYS A 52 2.40 -12.06 -5.65
N LYS A 53 1.22 -11.60 -6.09
CA LYS A 53 0.82 -10.18 -5.93
C LYS A 53 0.72 -9.79 -4.46
N ALA A 54 0.12 -10.66 -3.63
CA ALA A 54 -0.02 -10.43 -2.20
C ALA A 54 1.35 -10.36 -1.51
N ASN A 55 2.20 -11.36 -1.75
CA ASN A 55 3.52 -11.43 -1.12
C ASN A 55 4.44 -10.29 -1.58
N ASN A 56 4.41 -9.94 -2.86
CA ASN A 56 5.18 -8.79 -3.36
C ASN A 56 4.81 -7.50 -2.63
N ALA A 57 3.52 -7.24 -2.40
CA ALA A 57 3.09 -6.04 -1.68
C ALA A 57 3.55 -6.05 -0.23
N ILE A 58 3.43 -7.19 0.45
CA ILE A 58 3.83 -7.36 1.86
C ILE A 58 5.34 -7.22 2.01
N SER A 59 6.12 -7.97 1.22
CA SER A 59 7.58 -7.94 1.28
C SER A 59 8.12 -6.55 0.97
N TRP A 60 7.63 -5.93 -0.10
CA TRP A 60 8.05 -4.59 -0.46
C TRP A 60 7.77 -3.57 0.65
N ILE A 61 6.58 -3.63 1.26
CA ILE A 61 6.23 -2.74 2.38
C ILE A 61 7.16 -2.97 3.57
N GLU A 62 7.46 -4.22 3.93
CA GLU A 62 8.35 -4.53 5.06
C GLU A 62 9.82 -4.20 4.77
N GLU A 63 10.23 -4.13 3.50
CA GLU A 63 11.60 -3.80 3.08
C GLU A 63 11.81 -2.30 2.88
N HIS A 64 10.84 -1.59 2.29
CA HIS A 64 10.98 -0.20 1.83
C HIS A 64 10.15 0.82 2.64
N CYS A 65 9.39 0.38 3.65
CA CYS A 65 8.66 1.28 4.51
C CYS A 65 9.18 1.25 5.95
N PHE A 66 9.20 2.42 6.58
CA PHE A 66 9.87 2.63 7.87
C PHE A 66 8.93 3.31 8.86
N HIS A 67 9.19 3.09 10.14
CA HIS A 67 8.62 3.93 11.19
C HIS A 67 9.23 5.32 11.07
N VAL A 68 8.39 6.34 10.92
CA VAL A 68 8.81 7.74 10.74
C VAL A 68 8.79 8.53 12.04
N GLU A 69 8.16 7.98 13.07
CA GLU A 69 8.00 8.61 14.39
C GLU A 69 8.04 7.56 15.52
N GLY A 70 8.33 8.03 16.72
CA GLY A 70 8.32 7.22 17.95
C GLY A 70 9.56 6.36 18.15
N VAL A 71 9.49 5.46 19.14
CA VAL A 71 10.66 4.68 19.59
C VAL A 71 11.13 3.62 18.60
N LEU A 72 10.30 3.26 17.62
CA LEU A 72 10.65 2.30 16.57
C LEU A 72 11.30 2.95 15.35
N ALA A 73 11.25 4.29 15.23
CA ALA A 73 11.88 5.01 14.14
C ALA A 73 13.42 5.01 14.32
N PRO A 74 14.18 4.85 13.22
CA PRO A 74 13.81 4.67 11.84
C PRO A 74 13.76 3.20 11.38
N GLY A 75 13.36 2.27 12.24
CA GLY A 75 13.30 0.84 11.91
C GLY A 75 12.27 0.49 10.84
N ASN A 76 12.51 -0.62 10.12
CA ASN A 76 11.58 -1.12 9.12
C ASN A 76 10.20 -1.41 9.72
N LEU A 77 9.17 -1.13 8.93
CA LEU A 77 7.81 -1.48 9.30
C LEU A 77 7.62 -2.99 9.30
N LYS A 78 7.15 -3.54 10.43
CA LYS A 78 6.75 -4.94 10.54
C LYS A 78 5.24 -5.02 10.59
N LEU A 79 4.66 -5.72 9.63
CA LEU A 79 3.22 -5.84 9.49
C LEU A 79 2.68 -6.91 10.44
N GLU A 80 1.65 -6.56 11.20
CA GLU A 80 0.85 -7.48 12.00
C GLU A 80 0.05 -8.43 11.09
N LEU A 81 -0.34 -9.60 11.61
CA LEU A 81 -1.06 -10.61 10.82
C LEU A 81 -2.34 -10.04 10.16
N TRP A 82 -3.10 -9.22 10.89
CA TRP A 82 -4.31 -8.61 10.33
C TRP A 82 -4.01 -7.62 9.18
N GLN A 83 -2.86 -6.92 9.25
CA GLN A 83 -2.41 -6.02 8.19
C GLN A 83 -1.97 -6.80 6.96
N LYS A 84 -1.22 -7.90 7.16
CA LYS A 84 -0.84 -8.83 6.08
C LYS A 84 -2.07 -9.45 5.42
N ALA A 85 -3.06 -9.87 6.21
CA ALA A 85 -4.32 -10.40 5.69
C ALA A 85 -5.08 -9.33 4.88
N LEU A 86 -5.18 -8.09 5.37
CA LEU A 86 -5.80 -6.97 4.65
C LEU A 86 -5.08 -6.69 3.32
N ILE A 87 -3.75 -6.59 3.33
CA ILE A 87 -2.94 -6.36 2.12
C ILE A 87 -3.10 -7.52 1.14
N SER A 88 -3.17 -8.77 1.63
CA SER A 88 -3.42 -9.94 0.80
C SER A 88 -4.79 -9.88 0.12
N VAL A 89 -5.83 -9.41 0.82
CA VAL A 89 -7.15 -9.18 0.23
C VAL A 89 -7.10 -8.08 -0.83
N MET A 90 -6.44 -6.96 -0.54
CA MET A 90 -6.38 -5.80 -1.43
C MET A 90 -5.65 -6.08 -2.74
N PHE A 91 -4.53 -6.79 -2.68
CA PHE A 91 -3.66 -6.98 -3.85
C PHE A 91 -3.70 -8.40 -4.43
N GLY A 92 -4.07 -9.39 -3.61
CA GLY A 92 -4.06 -10.79 -4.01
C GLY A 92 -5.39 -11.32 -4.55
N ILE A 93 -6.54 -10.83 -4.10
CA ILE A 93 -7.83 -11.26 -4.62
C ILE A 93 -8.09 -10.64 -5.98
N CYS A 94 -8.21 -11.51 -7.00
CA CYS A 94 -8.36 -11.12 -8.39
C CYS A 94 -9.67 -11.67 -8.96
N ASP A 95 -10.23 -10.90 -9.87
CA ASP A 95 -11.35 -11.31 -10.70
C ASP A 95 -10.90 -12.38 -11.70
N ASN A 96 -11.73 -13.41 -11.92
CA ASN A 96 -11.38 -14.58 -12.74
C ASN A 96 -11.19 -14.23 -14.23
N ASP A 97 -11.99 -13.30 -14.72
CA ASP A 97 -12.02 -12.99 -16.16
C ASP A 97 -10.92 -12.01 -16.54
N THR A 98 -10.68 -11.01 -15.69
CA THR A 98 -9.77 -9.90 -16.02
C THR A 98 -8.41 -10.03 -15.35
N GLY A 99 -8.27 -10.83 -14.29
CA GLY A 99 -7.08 -10.90 -13.47
C GLY A 99 -6.76 -9.62 -12.69
N ASN A 100 -7.66 -8.63 -12.74
CA ASN A 100 -7.56 -7.38 -12.00
C ASN A 100 -7.96 -7.56 -10.54
N ARG A 101 -7.60 -6.60 -9.68
CA ARG A 101 -8.05 -6.60 -8.28
C ARG A 101 -9.57 -6.61 -8.19
N ARG A 102 -10.12 -7.55 -7.44
CA ARG A 102 -11.55 -7.69 -7.19
C ARG A 102 -12.08 -6.53 -6.35
N PHE A 103 -11.36 -6.21 -5.26
CA PHE A 103 -11.76 -5.14 -4.35
C PHE A 103 -11.07 -3.83 -4.73
N ARG A 104 -11.86 -2.87 -5.20
CA ARG A 104 -11.40 -1.54 -5.62
C ARG A 104 -11.56 -0.50 -4.52
N GLU A 105 -12.43 -0.76 -3.55
CA GLU A 105 -12.72 0.11 -2.41
C GLU A 105 -12.48 -0.64 -1.12
N VAL A 106 -11.79 0.01 -0.19
CA VAL A 106 -11.50 -0.52 1.13
C VAL A 106 -11.85 0.52 2.18
N VAL A 107 -12.74 0.15 3.11
CA VAL A 107 -13.09 0.99 4.25
C VAL A 107 -12.44 0.41 5.50
N LEU A 108 -11.45 1.13 6.04
CA LEU A 108 -10.73 0.73 7.23
C LEU A 108 -11.14 1.58 8.43
N VAL A 109 -11.89 0.96 9.36
CA VAL A 109 -12.30 1.58 10.62
C VAL A 109 -11.51 0.98 11.76
N VAL A 110 -10.56 1.73 12.28
CA VAL A 110 -9.64 1.30 13.34
C VAL A 110 -9.57 2.39 14.41
N ALA A 111 -9.49 2.00 15.67
CA ALA A 111 -9.35 2.92 16.79
C ALA A 111 -8.10 3.80 16.66
N ARG A 112 -8.09 4.94 17.34
CA ARG A 112 -6.93 5.84 17.38
C ARG A 112 -5.70 5.11 17.93
N LYS A 113 -4.50 5.50 17.49
CA LYS A 113 -3.19 4.96 17.93
C LYS A 113 -2.89 3.51 17.49
N ASN A 114 -3.64 2.94 16.56
CA ASN A 114 -3.39 1.61 15.98
C ASN A 114 -2.68 1.67 14.61
N GLY A 115 -1.81 2.64 14.39
CA GLY A 115 -0.93 2.69 13.21
C GLY A 115 -1.63 2.90 11.86
N LYS A 116 -2.94 3.27 11.82
CA LYS A 116 -3.67 3.35 10.54
C LYS A 116 -3.08 4.34 9.54
N SER A 117 -2.58 5.49 10.00
CA SER A 117 -1.96 6.48 9.10
C SER A 117 -0.63 5.97 8.55
N LEU A 118 0.16 5.29 9.37
CA LEU A 118 1.40 4.66 8.94
C LEU A 118 1.14 3.56 7.91
N LEU A 119 0.16 2.67 8.17
CA LEU A 119 -0.26 1.64 7.22
C LEU A 119 -0.78 2.24 5.91
N ALA A 120 -1.62 3.27 5.98
CA ALA A 120 -2.12 3.96 4.79
C ALA A 120 -0.99 4.61 3.99
N SER A 121 0.02 5.19 4.66
CA SER A 121 1.21 5.76 4.02
C SER A 121 2.05 4.68 3.32
N ALA A 122 2.22 3.53 3.95
CA ALA A 122 2.96 2.40 3.37
C ALA A 122 2.24 1.82 2.13
N ILE A 123 0.92 1.66 2.20
CA ILE A 123 0.10 1.22 1.06
C ILE A 123 0.15 2.26 -0.08
N ALA A 124 0.01 3.54 0.25
CA ALA A 124 0.11 4.62 -0.73
C ALA A 124 1.49 4.66 -1.39
N ASN A 125 2.56 4.43 -0.62
CA ASN A 125 3.93 4.36 -1.10
C ASN A 125 4.12 3.19 -2.08
N TYR A 126 3.63 2.00 -1.75
CA TYR A 126 3.68 0.83 -2.62
C TYR A 126 2.93 1.07 -3.94
N ILE A 127 1.70 1.60 -3.88
CA ILE A 127 0.92 1.94 -5.08
C ILE A 127 1.66 2.97 -5.93
N PHE A 128 2.22 4.01 -5.31
CA PHE A 128 2.89 5.10 -6.00
C PHE A 128 4.16 4.67 -6.73
N GLN A 129 4.98 3.80 -6.10
CA GLN A 129 6.27 3.42 -6.64
C GLN A 129 6.25 2.13 -7.47
N VAL A 130 5.33 1.20 -7.18
CA VAL A 130 5.38 -0.17 -7.74
C VAL A 130 4.10 -0.54 -8.48
N ASP A 131 2.97 -0.59 -7.79
CA ASP A 131 1.75 -1.23 -8.29
C ASP A 131 0.97 -0.36 -9.29
N GLY A 132 1.06 0.97 -9.19
CA GLY A 132 0.27 1.90 -9.99
C GLY A 132 0.68 2.02 -11.46
N GLY A 133 1.86 1.51 -11.83
CA GLY A 133 2.36 1.55 -13.19
C GLY A 133 2.61 2.96 -13.75
N PHE A 134 2.60 3.08 -15.08
CA PHE A 134 2.85 4.35 -15.75
C PHE A 134 1.67 5.32 -15.60
N GLY A 135 1.96 6.56 -15.23
CA GLY A 135 0.96 7.62 -15.05
C GLY A 135 0.12 7.51 -13.79
N CYS A 136 0.57 6.72 -12.81
CA CYS A 136 -0.13 6.55 -11.54
C CYS A 136 -0.38 7.89 -10.83
N ARG A 137 -1.59 8.06 -10.32
CA ARG A 137 -1.99 9.25 -9.55
C ARG A 137 -2.55 8.83 -8.20
N VAL A 138 -1.83 9.15 -7.13
CA VAL A 138 -2.26 8.91 -5.75
C VAL A 138 -2.71 10.22 -5.14
N TYR A 139 -3.92 10.23 -4.56
CA TYR A 139 -4.48 11.41 -3.90
C TYR A 139 -4.75 11.12 -2.43
N ASN A 140 -4.14 11.93 -1.57
CA ASN A 140 -4.44 11.94 -0.14
C ASN A 140 -5.46 13.05 0.12
N VAL A 141 -6.69 12.67 0.39
CA VAL A 141 -7.81 13.59 0.55
C VAL A 141 -8.32 13.57 1.97
N ALA A 142 -8.48 14.73 2.57
CA ALA A 142 -9.02 14.89 3.91
C ALA A 142 -9.84 16.20 4.02
N PRO A 143 -10.70 16.33 5.05
CA PRO A 143 -11.45 17.56 5.29
C PRO A 143 -10.55 18.79 5.56
N LYS A 144 -9.36 18.56 6.12
CA LYS A 144 -8.35 19.60 6.37
C LYS A 144 -7.02 19.21 5.73
N LEU A 145 -6.33 20.18 5.16
CA LEU A 145 -5.04 19.96 4.48
C LEU A 145 -4.01 19.32 5.42
N GLU A 146 -3.95 19.73 6.67
CA GLU A 146 -3.04 19.17 7.69
C GLU A 146 -3.23 17.66 7.89
N GLN A 147 -4.46 17.16 7.74
CA GLN A 147 -4.74 15.72 7.80
C GLN A 147 -4.30 14.98 6.54
N ALA A 148 -4.47 15.59 5.37
CA ALA A 148 -3.95 15.03 4.11
C ALA A 148 -2.42 15.01 4.09
N ASP A 149 -1.79 16.00 4.75
CA ASP A 149 -0.35 16.12 4.90
C ASP A 149 0.27 14.95 5.69
N ILE A 150 -0.45 14.35 6.62
CA ILE A 150 0.06 13.23 7.43
C ILE A 150 0.51 12.08 6.53
N ILE A 151 -0.37 11.61 5.65
CA ILE A 151 -0.04 10.50 4.73
C ILE A 151 1.07 10.90 3.76
N TYR A 152 0.97 12.09 3.18
CA TYR A 152 1.95 12.61 2.24
C TYR A 152 3.35 12.73 2.86
N ASN A 153 3.45 13.34 4.05
CA ASN A 153 4.73 13.55 4.73
C ASN A 153 5.33 12.23 5.22
N ASN A 154 4.51 11.32 5.74
CA ASN A 154 4.97 10.00 6.14
C ASN A 154 5.51 9.22 4.94
N THR A 155 4.81 9.23 3.80
CA THR A 155 5.29 8.58 2.57
C THR A 155 6.63 9.18 2.12
N TRP A 156 6.77 10.50 2.12
CA TRP A 156 8.04 11.14 1.79
C TRP A 156 9.16 10.77 2.76
N ALA A 157 8.88 10.75 4.06
CA ALA A 157 9.85 10.36 5.07
C ALA A 157 10.31 8.89 4.91
N MET A 158 9.37 7.97 4.61
CA MET A 158 9.70 6.56 4.29
C MET A 158 10.66 6.47 3.10
N ILE A 159 10.37 7.18 2.01
CA ILE A 159 11.23 7.20 0.82
C ILE A 159 12.63 7.71 1.15
N GLN A 160 12.74 8.76 1.98
CA GLN A 160 14.04 9.31 2.39
C GLN A 160 14.85 8.38 3.31
N LEU A 161 14.20 7.47 4.03
CA LEU A 161 14.82 6.48 4.89
C LEU A 161 15.23 5.20 4.14
N ASP A 162 14.70 4.99 2.94
CA ASP A 162 14.97 3.80 2.14
C ASP A 162 16.43 3.78 1.65
N PRO A 163 17.22 2.75 2.03
CA PRO A 163 18.59 2.63 1.60
C PRO A 163 18.77 2.60 0.08
N GLU A 164 17.83 1.98 -0.65
CA GLU A 164 17.87 1.95 -2.11
C GLU A 164 17.70 3.36 -2.71
N TYR A 165 16.80 4.16 -2.14
CA TYR A 165 16.63 5.55 -2.55
C TYR A 165 17.87 6.40 -2.25
N ILE A 166 18.46 6.20 -1.07
CA ILE A 166 19.69 6.92 -0.65
C ILE A 166 20.83 6.60 -1.61
N GLN A 167 21.08 5.32 -1.89
CA GLN A 167 22.13 4.88 -2.80
C GLN A 167 21.94 5.44 -4.23
N LYS A 168 20.73 5.38 -4.76
CA LYS A 168 20.40 5.99 -6.08
C LYS A 168 20.69 7.49 -6.09
N LYS A 169 20.31 8.20 -5.03
CA LYS A 169 20.51 9.64 -4.92
C LYS A 169 22.00 10.01 -4.85
N GLU A 170 22.80 9.25 -4.14
CA GLU A 170 24.25 9.44 -4.06
C GLU A 170 24.91 9.20 -5.41
N SER A 171 24.58 8.09 -6.11
CA SER A 171 25.07 7.79 -7.44
C SER A 171 24.78 8.90 -8.45
N VAL A 172 23.53 9.39 -8.48
CA VAL A 172 23.15 10.54 -9.34
C VAL A 172 23.92 11.79 -9.01
N SER A 173 24.17 12.05 -7.72
CA SER A 173 24.93 13.22 -7.29
C SER A 173 26.38 13.14 -7.73
N GLU A 174 27.02 11.97 -7.70
CA GLU A 174 28.40 11.78 -8.14
C GLU A 174 28.53 11.88 -9.66
N GLU A 175 27.66 11.21 -10.42
CA GLU A 175 27.66 11.30 -11.88
C GLU A 175 27.46 12.73 -12.39
N ARG A 176 26.58 13.51 -11.74
CA ARG A 176 26.39 14.92 -12.08
C ARG A 176 27.63 15.79 -11.86
N LYS A 177 28.46 15.46 -10.90
CA LYS A 177 29.75 16.16 -10.69
C LYS A 177 30.70 15.98 -11.87
N HIS A 178 30.62 14.85 -12.58
CA HIS A 178 31.50 14.50 -13.68
C HIS A 178 30.97 14.88 -15.05
N THR A 179 29.65 14.81 -15.28
CA THR A 179 29.08 14.92 -16.62
C THR A 179 28.29 16.21 -16.90
N HIS A 180 27.85 16.95 -15.89
CA HIS A 180 26.93 18.11 -15.98
C HIS A 180 25.61 17.79 -16.70
N ASN A 181 25.36 16.57 -17.14
CA ASN A 181 24.19 16.14 -17.88
C ASN A 181 23.18 15.44 -16.95
N LYS A 182 21.92 15.32 -17.44
CA LYS A 182 20.89 14.53 -16.79
C LYS A 182 21.28 13.04 -16.87
N VAL A 183 21.24 12.36 -15.75
CA VAL A 183 21.60 10.94 -15.62
C VAL A 183 20.32 10.11 -15.63
N ASP A 184 20.34 8.95 -16.27
CA ASP A 184 19.16 8.06 -16.36
C ASP A 184 18.59 7.69 -14.98
N ALA A 185 19.46 7.43 -14.01
CA ALA A 185 19.05 7.16 -12.63
C ALA A 185 18.25 8.32 -11.99
N ASP A 186 18.44 9.56 -12.42
CA ASP A 186 17.67 10.72 -11.95
C ASP A 186 16.19 10.66 -12.34
N GLU A 187 15.85 9.94 -13.40
CA GLU A 187 14.47 9.76 -13.84
C GLU A 187 13.69 8.81 -12.94
N THR A 188 14.36 7.88 -12.30
CA THR A 188 13.73 6.92 -11.37
C THR A 188 13.62 7.45 -9.94
N LEU A 189 14.32 8.54 -9.59
CA LEU A 189 14.24 9.14 -8.28
C LEU A 189 12.89 9.83 -8.05
N VAL A 190 12.32 9.62 -6.86
CA VAL A 190 11.17 10.40 -6.40
C VAL A 190 11.61 11.83 -6.12
N LYS A 191 10.98 12.78 -6.78
CA LYS A 191 11.25 14.22 -6.62
C LYS A 191 10.14 14.87 -5.83
N LYS A 192 10.50 15.53 -4.73
CA LYS A 192 9.56 16.37 -3.97
C LYS A 192 9.46 17.73 -4.66
N ARG A 193 8.25 18.07 -5.09
CA ARG A 193 7.87 19.38 -5.62
C ARG A 193 7.04 20.15 -4.58
N MET A 194 6.68 21.37 -4.88
CA MET A 194 5.86 22.21 -3.99
C MET A 194 4.51 21.57 -3.65
N SER A 195 3.87 20.92 -4.63
CA SER A 195 2.49 20.39 -4.50
C SER A 195 2.40 18.87 -4.55
N ASP A 196 3.46 18.17 -4.96
CA ASP A 196 3.42 16.72 -5.18
C ASP A 196 4.78 16.03 -5.00
N LEU A 197 4.72 14.69 -4.85
CA LEU A 197 5.85 13.80 -5.14
C LEU A 197 5.69 13.34 -6.60
N PHE A 198 6.80 13.21 -7.31
CA PHE A 198 6.83 12.90 -8.73
C PHE A 198 7.94 11.93 -9.07
N ILE A 199 7.63 10.92 -9.89
CA ILE A 199 8.60 9.99 -10.48
C ILE A 199 8.64 10.27 -11.99
N PRO A 200 9.72 10.84 -12.53
CA PRO A 200 9.82 11.19 -13.96
C PRO A 200 9.69 9.98 -14.88
N ALA A 201 10.37 8.89 -14.58
CA ALA A 201 10.40 7.68 -15.41
C ALA A 201 9.03 7.07 -15.66
N THR A 202 8.14 7.08 -14.67
CA THR A 202 6.78 6.53 -14.78
C THR A 202 5.71 7.61 -14.96
N ASN A 203 6.10 8.90 -14.94
CA ASN A 203 5.16 10.04 -14.92
C ASN A 203 4.10 9.94 -13.80
N SER A 204 4.47 9.35 -12.68
CA SER A 204 3.59 9.13 -11.54
C SER A 204 3.62 10.31 -10.59
N THR A 205 2.47 10.61 -9.96
CA THR A 205 2.35 11.70 -9.00
C THR A 205 1.59 11.29 -7.74
N MET A 206 2.01 11.81 -6.58
CA MET A 206 1.26 11.73 -5.34
C MET A 206 0.95 13.14 -4.85
N LYS A 207 -0.33 13.46 -4.65
CA LYS A 207 -0.83 14.77 -4.25
C LYS A 207 -1.61 14.73 -2.95
N LYS A 208 -1.64 15.86 -2.27
CA LYS A 208 -2.53 16.12 -1.14
C LYS A 208 -3.64 17.08 -1.56
N SER A 209 -4.85 16.87 -1.08
CA SER A 209 -6.01 17.68 -1.43
C SER A 209 -6.98 17.82 -0.26
N VAL A 210 -7.74 18.90 -0.27
CA VAL A 210 -8.85 19.11 0.67
C VAL A 210 -10.15 18.70 -0.01
N GLN A 211 -10.94 17.93 0.70
CA GLN A 211 -12.30 17.57 0.26
C GLN A 211 -13.21 18.79 0.49
N THR A 212 -13.61 19.47 -0.58
CA THR A 212 -14.68 20.48 -0.53
C THR A 212 -15.99 19.83 -0.99
N GLN A 213 -17.13 20.31 -0.47
CA GLN A 213 -18.46 19.79 -0.86
C GLN A 213 -18.67 19.80 -2.39
N LYS A 214 -18.08 20.77 -3.09
CA LYS A 214 -18.15 20.89 -4.54
C LYS A 214 -17.45 19.71 -5.25
N ASN A 215 -16.30 19.29 -4.75
CA ASN A 215 -15.54 18.17 -5.35
C ASN A 215 -16.21 16.81 -5.11
N LEU A 216 -17.04 16.67 -4.06
CA LEU A 216 -17.79 15.45 -3.79
C LEU A 216 -18.93 15.26 -4.80
N MET A 217 -19.63 16.34 -5.19
CA MET A 217 -20.70 16.32 -6.19
C MET A 217 -20.16 15.95 -7.58
N ASP A 218 -19.01 16.52 -7.96
CA ASP A 218 -18.39 16.27 -9.27
C ASP A 218 -17.85 14.81 -9.40
N SER A 219 -17.47 14.16 -8.29
CA SER A 219 -16.99 12.78 -8.30
C SER A 219 -18.11 11.73 -8.27
N ILE A 220 -19.35 12.11 -7.95
CA ILE A 220 -20.52 11.23 -7.93
C ILE A 220 -21.24 11.25 -9.30
N LEU A 221 -21.01 12.28 -10.13
CA LEU A 221 -21.68 12.49 -11.41
C LEU A 221 -20.89 12.01 -12.64
N HIS A 222 -19.72 11.40 -12.43
CA HIS A 222 -18.88 10.75 -13.44
C HIS A 222 -18.48 9.32 -12.99
#